data_5c2f3b4d98b57f86ca75c94047cee2dd
#
_entry.id   5c2f3b4d98b57f86ca75c94047cee2dd
#
_cell.length_a   1.000
_cell.length_b   1.000
_cell.length_c   1.000
_cell.angle_alpha   90.00
_cell.angle_beta   90.00
_cell.angle_gamma   90.00
#
_symmetry.space_group_name_H-M   'P 1'
#
loop_
_entity.id
_entity.type
_entity.pdbx_description
1 polymer ?
#
loop_
_entity_poly.entity_id
_entity_poly.type
_entity_poly.pdbx_seq_one_letter_code
_entity_poly.pdbx_strand_id
1 'polypeptide(L)' 'MSIIQNTIIGNTLLLTLNNAEKRNSMVLGFHDEFQSSIKKAEENKNIFSIVITGAGNFFCAGGDL' A
#
# COMPACT_ATOMS: atom_id res chain seq x y z
N MET A 1 -6.49 11.89 -4.22
CA MET A 1 -6.92 10.72 -3.43
C MET A 1 -5.83 9.66 -3.46
N SER A 2 -5.51 9.11 -2.30
CA SER A 2 -4.43 8.13 -2.20
C SER A 2 -4.92 6.74 -2.56
N ILE A 3 -4.17 6.02 -3.38
CA ILE A 3 -4.49 4.62 -3.73
C ILE A 3 -3.80 3.63 -2.79
N ILE A 4 -2.90 4.10 -1.94
CA ILE A 4 -2.30 3.28 -0.89
C ILE A 4 -2.44 4.03 0.43
N GLN A 5 -3.08 3.39 1.38
CA GLN A 5 -3.29 3.95 2.70
C GLN A 5 -2.23 3.39 3.65
N ASN A 6 -1.57 4.27 4.39
CA ASN A 6 -0.52 3.87 5.32
C ASN A 6 -1.03 3.96 6.76
N THR A 7 -0.87 2.89 7.52
CA THR A 7 -1.26 2.85 8.93
C THR A 7 -0.15 2.20 9.72
N ILE A 8 0.22 2.81 10.84
CA ILE A 8 1.23 2.23 11.73
C ILE A 8 0.53 1.60 12.92
N ILE A 9 0.79 0.30 13.11
CA ILE A 9 0.24 -0.47 14.23
C ILE A 9 1.43 -1.08 14.98
N GLY A 10 1.77 -0.52 16.14
CA GLY A 10 2.96 -0.94 16.88
C GLY A 10 4.22 -0.72 16.04
N ASN A 11 4.93 -1.80 15.73
CA ASN A 11 6.14 -1.75 14.92
C ASN A 11 5.90 -2.19 13.47
N THR A 12 4.65 -2.24 13.05
CA THR A 12 4.26 -2.69 11.71
C THR A 12 3.67 -1.55 10.91
N LEU A 13 4.13 -1.41 9.68
CA LEU A 13 3.48 -0.53 8.70
C LEU A 13 2.49 -1.37 7.90
N LEU A 14 1.22 -1.00 8.00
CA LEU A 14 0.16 -1.63 7.21
C LEU A 14 -0.12 -0.78 5.98
N LEU A 15 0.11 -1.37 4.81
CA LEU A 15 -0.20 -0.74 3.53
C LEU A 15 -1.51 -1.33 3.01
N THR A 16 -2.53 -0.51 2.90
CA THR A 16 -3.83 -0.94 2.37
C THR A 16 -3.98 -0.41 0.95
N LEU A 17 -4.11 -1.32 0.00
CA LEU A 17 -4.39 -0.96 -1.38
C LEU A 17 -5.85 -0.53 -1.45
N ASN A 18 -6.08 0.75 -1.66
CA ASN A 18 -7.39 1.37 -1.49
C ASN A 18 -7.98 1.84 -2.81
N ASN A 19 -8.20 0.90 -3.72
CA ASN A 19 -8.81 1.17 -5.01
C ASN A 19 -9.73 0.01 -5.40
N ALA A 20 -10.66 -0.31 -4.51
CA ALA A 20 -11.52 -1.48 -4.65
C ALA A 20 -12.37 -1.45 -5.93
N GLU A 21 -12.73 -0.28 -6.42
CA GLU A 21 -13.51 -0.14 -7.66
C GLU A 21 -12.77 -0.74 -8.87
N LYS A 22 -11.45 -0.71 -8.85
CA LYS A 22 -10.61 -1.31 -9.88
C LYS A 22 -9.90 -2.56 -9.38
N ARG A 23 -10.45 -3.20 -8.35
CA ARG A 23 -9.92 -4.43 -7.74
C ARG A 23 -8.47 -4.24 -7.27
N ASN A 24 -8.15 -3.02 -6.82
CA ASN A 24 -6.81 -2.65 -6.35
C ASN A 24 -5.71 -2.88 -7.40
N SER A 25 -6.06 -2.73 -8.68
CA SER A 25 -5.08 -2.87 -9.76
C SER A 25 -4.03 -1.75 -9.68
N MET A 26 -2.87 -2.00 -10.27
CA MET A 26 -1.75 -1.07 -10.27
C MET A 26 -1.96 0.02 -11.31
N VAL A 27 -2.82 1.00 -10.95
CA VAL A 27 -3.12 2.12 -11.82
C VAL A 27 -1.97 3.12 -11.83
N LEU A 28 -2.07 4.14 -12.68
CA LEU A 28 -1.09 5.22 -12.76
C LEU A 28 -0.89 5.84 -11.37
N GLY A 29 0.36 6.01 -10.98
CA GLY A 29 0.70 6.55 -9.66
C GLY A 29 0.92 5.51 -8.58
N PHE A 30 0.50 4.25 -8.80
CA PHE A 30 0.68 3.18 -7.82
C PHE A 30 2.15 3.01 -7.43
N HIS A 31 3.01 2.93 -8.42
CA HIS A 31 4.43 2.70 -8.20
C HIS A 31 5.06 3.79 -7.32
N ASP A 32 4.74 5.05 -7.61
CA ASP A 32 5.28 6.18 -6.86
C ASP A 32 4.79 6.17 -5.41
N GLU A 33 3.50 5.89 -5.19
CA GLU A 33 2.97 5.80 -3.83
C GLU A 33 3.57 4.63 -3.07
N PHE A 34 3.73 3.49 -3.73
CA PHE A 34 4.29 2.31 -3.10
C PHE A 34 5.74 2.55 -2.69
N GLN A 35 6.55 3.11 -3.58
CA GLN A 35 7.94 3.43 -3.26
C GLN A 35 8.05 4.45 -2.13
N SER A 36 7.18 5.45 -2.12
CA SER A 36 7.17 6.44 -1.06
C SER A 36 6.87 5.80 0.29
N SER A 37 5.93 4.87 0.34
CA SER A 37 5.59 4.15 1.57
C SER A 37 6.75 3.30 2.07
N ILE A 38 7.40 2.57 1.17
CA ILE A 38 8.56 1.74 1.52
C ILE A 38 9.70 2.61 2.06
N LYS A 39 9.95 3.73 1.41
CA LYS A 39 11.01 4.65 1.84
C LYS A 39 10.75 5.19 3.25
N LYS A 40 9.50 5.54 3.55
CA LYS A 40 9.14 5.98 4.90
C LYS A 40 9.40 4.89 5.94
N ALA A 41 9.10 3.64 5.60
CA ALA A 41 9.36 2.52 6.50
C ALA A 41 10.86 2.35 6.74
N GLU A 42 11.68 2.44 5.69
CA GLU A 42 13.14 2.32 5.81
C GLU A 42 13.73 3.41 6.69
N GLU A 43 13.17 4.61 6.65
CA GLU A 43 13.67 5.74 7.42
C GLU A 43 13.18 5.72 8.87
N ASN A 44 12.20 4.89 9.18
CA ASN A 44 11.62 4.83 10.53
C ASN A 44 12.18 3.64 11.29
N LYS A 45 13.04 3.91 12.26
CA LYS A 45 13.75 2.88 13.05
C LYS A 45 12.80 2.04 13.90
N ASN A 46 11.56 2.47 14.09
CA ASN A 46 10.58 1.76 14.89
C ASN A 46 9.73 0.79 14.09
N ILE A 47 9.90 0.76 12.77
CA ILE A 47 9.16 -0.15 11.89
C ILE A 47 10.03 -1.36 11.59
N PHE A 48 9.56 -2.53 11.97
CA PHE A 48 10.29 -3.79 11.79
C PHE A 48 9.62 -4.71 10.77
N SER A 49 8.37 -4.44 10.41
CA SER A 49 7.65 -5.28 9.45
C SER A 49 6.67 -4.46 8.64
N ILE A 50 6.33 -4.98 7.46
CA ILE A 50 5.37 -4.36 6.56
C ILE A 50 4.35 -5.43 6.20
N VAL A 51 3.07 -5.09 6.34
CA VAL A 51 1.96 -5.94 5.92
C VAL A 51 1.22 -5.21 4.81
N ILE A 52 0.93 -5.92 3.73
CA ILE A 52 0.21 -5.36 2.59
C ILE A 52 -1.12 -6.08 2.47
N THR A 53 -2.21 -5.32 2.40
CA THR A 53 -3.54 -5.88 2.26
C THR A 53 -4.34 -5.07 1.24
N GLY A 54 -5.46 -5.59 0.80
CA GLY A 54 -6.34 -4.91 -0.14
C GLY A 54 -7.68 -4.57 0.48
N ALA A 55 -8.17 -3.36 0.21
CA ALA A 55 -9.52 -2.99 0.59
C ALA A 55 -10.53 -3.73 -0.28
N GLY A 56 -11.70 -4.04 0.27
CA GLY A 56 -12.75 -4.74 -0.46
C GLY A 56 -12.47 -6.23 -0.59
N ASN A 57 -12.90 -6.83 -1.71
CA ASN A 57 -12.88 -8.27 -1.90
C ASN A 57 -11.63 -8.79 -2.63
N PHE A 58 -10.76 -7.91 -3.07
CA PHE A 58 -9.58 -8.30 -3.85
C PHE A 58 -8.33 -7.71 -3.23
N PHE A 59 -7.27 -8.52 -3.20
CA PHE A 59 -5.97 -7.99 -2.80
C PHE A 59 -5.44 -7.04 -3.87
N CYS A 60 -5.19 -7.56 -5.05
CA CYS A 60 -4.68 -6.79 -6.18
C CYS A 60 -4.97 -7.56 -7.48
N ALA A 61 -5.51 -6.86 -8.47
CA ALA A 61 -5.80 -7.50 -9.77
C ALA A 61 -4.61 -7.50 -10.72
N GLY A 62 -3.49 -6.90 -10.32
CA GLY A 62 -2.29 -6.82 -11.15
C GLY A 62 -2.18 -5.49 -11.87
N GLY A 63 -1.41 -5.47 -12.94
CA GLY A 63 -1.21 -4.25 -13.70
C GLY A 63 -2.45 -3.83 -14.46
N ASP A 64 -2.60 -2.50 -14.64
CA ASP A 64 -3.68 -1.95 -15.44
C ASP A 64 -3.22 -1.92 -16.90
N LEU A 65 -3.91 -2.69 -17.73
CA LEU A 65 -3.54 -2.84 -19.14
C LEU A 65 -4.28 -1.84 -20.02
#